data_c42a45ad0f044ce16244c29258558902
#
_entry.id   c42a45ad0f044ce16244c29258558902
#
_cell.length_a   1.000
_cell.length_b   1.000
_cell.length_c   1.000
_cell.angle_alpha   90.00
_cell.angle_beta   90.00
_cell.angle_gamma   90.00
#
_symmetry.space_group_name_H-M   'P 1'
#
loop_
_entity.id
_entity.type
_entity.pdbx_description
1 polymer ?
#
loop_
_entity_poly.entity_id
_entity_poly.type
_entity_poly.pdbx_seq_one_letter_code
_entity_poly.pdbx_strand_id
1 'polypeptide(L)'
;MAVFDTVLVEYDLPVPTQSKGYVQSESFQTKDLDNIMATYKLDKKGQLWYEKAERVYIDGDQNAKSPWDRFGHWETISSVWSETNITDTILLYDYVQSKEGNLDYSIEYQLVIIDGIVSNVILTEFETFDNAERKERQLKFNQSLQKRITLEQTLQYKLFIKPYNSIIKFIFRNLYKLSTFLNNNVWRWERKLTI
;
A
#
# COMPACT_ATOMS: atom_id res chain seq x y z
N MET A 1 -2.17 2.33 -12.03
CA MET A 1 -2.08 2.43 -10.55
C MET A 1 -2.65 3.80 -10.21
N ALA A 2 -3.65 3.90 -9.36
CA ALA A 2 -4.18 5.19 -8.95
C ALA A 2 -3.17 5.83 -7.99
N VAL A 3 -2.78 7.06 -8.27
CA VAL A 3 -1.95 7.89 -7.38
C VAL A 3 -2.90 8.71 -6.53
N PHE A 4 -2.64 8.83 -5.26
CA PHE A 4 -3.40 9.64 -4.31
C PHE A 4 -2.47 10.26 -3.30
N ASP A 5 -2.88 11.38 -2.73
CA ASP A 5 -2.20 12.02 -1.63
C ASP A 5 -2.80 11.57 -0.30
N THR A 6 -2.02 11.66 0.76
CA THR A 6 -2.45 11.30 2.12
C THR A 6 -2.65 12.55 2.94
N VAL A 7 -3.78 12.65 3.63
CA VAL A 7 -4.09 13.75 4.56
C VAL A 7 -4.17 13.19 5.97
N LEU A 8 -3.22 13.56 6.83
CA LEU A 8 -3.27 13.29 8.26
C LEU A 8 -4.28 14.24 8.90
N VAL A 9 -5.27 13.71 9.59
CA VAL A 9 -6.39 14.51 10.10
C VAL A 9 -6.39 14.51 11.62
N GLU A 10 -6.09 15.67 12.21
CA GLU A 10 -6.26 15.97 13.62
C GLU A 10 -7.55 16.77 13.91
N TYR A 11 -8.21 17.24 12.85
CA TYR A 11 -9.46 17.99 12.91
C TYR A 11 -10.62 17.07 13.25
N ASP A 12 -11.55 17.54 14.09
CA ASP A 12 -12.76 16.79 14.45
C ASP A 12 -13.76 16.80 13.30
N LEU A 13 -13.81 15.71 12.54
CA LEU A 13 -14.78 15.53 11.48
C LEU A 13 -16.15 15.09 12.04
N PRO A 14 -17.27 15.46 11.39
CA PRO A 14 -18.60 15.05 11.84
C PRO A 14 -18.75 13.53 11.80
N VAL A 15 -19.01 12.92 12.95
CA VAL A 15 -19.20 11.47 13.05
C VAL A 15 -20.62 11.10 12.63
N PRO A 16 -20.82 10.08 11.78
CA PRO A 16 -22.14 9.62 11.39
C PRO A 16 -22.93 9.14 12.60
N THR A 17 -24.16 9.58 12.74
CA THR A 17 -25.06 9.22 13.86
C THR A 17 -25.36 7.72 13.95
N GLN A 18 -25.16 6.98 12.86
CA GLN A 18 -25.38 5.52 12.75
C GLN A 18 -24.13 4.68 13.04
N SER A 19 -23.02 5.30 13.39
CA SER A 19 -21.70 4.67 13.49
C SER A 19 -21.43 4.04 14.85
N LYS A 20 -22.19 3.03 15.26
CA LYS A 20 -21.82 2.27 16.47
C LYS A 20 -20.44 1.61 16.27
N GLY A 21 -19.44 2.12 16.98
CA GLY A 21 -18.06 1.55 16.99
C GLY A 21 -17.13 2.09 15.90
N TYR A 22 -17.54 3.09 15.12
CA TYR A 22 -16.61 3.81 14.25
C TYR A 22 -15.68 4.70 15.10
N VAL A 23 -14.40 4.62 14.80
CA VAL A 23 -13.39 5.54 15.32
C VAL A 23 -12.82 6.28 14.12
N GLN A 24 -12.78 7.61 14.18
CA GLN A 24 -12.22 8.43 13.11
C GLN A 24 -10.80 7.96 12.77
N SER A 25 -10.53 7.81 11.50
CA SER A 25 -9.19 7.50 11.00
C SER A 25 -8.26 8.70 11.21
N GLU A 26 -7.00 8.42 11.49
CA GLU A 26 -5.95 9.44 11.58
C GLU A 26 -5.46 9.89 10.20
N SER A 27 -5.76 9.13 9.15
CA SER A 27 -5.31 9.42 7.79
C SER A 27 -6.39 9.11 6.77
N PHE A 28 -6.58 10.01 5.83
CA PHE A 28 -7.47 9.89 4.69
C PHE A 28 -6.69 9.98 3.39
N GLN A 29 -7.30 9.52 2.32
CA GLN A 29 -6.78 9.65 0.96
C GLN A 29 -7.56 10.73 0.21
N THR A 30 -6.91 11.38 -0.73
CA THR A 30 -7.54 12.33 -1.65
C THR A 30 -6.90 12.27 -3.03
N LYS A 31 -7.65 12.67 -4.06
CA LYS A 31 -7.14 12.87 -5.43
C LYS A 31 -7.26 14.30 -5.90
N ASP A 32 -7.74 15.18 -5.03
CA ASP A 32 -8.06 16.56 -5.38
C ASP A 32 -6.95 17.55 -5.01
N LEU A 33 -5.79 17.04 -4.59
CA LEU A 33 -4.57 17.80 -4.35
C LEU A 33 -3.55 17.53 -5.46
N ASP A 34 -2.26 17.42 -5.13
CA ASP A 34 -1.19 17.32 -6.15
C ASP A 34 -1.14 15.98 -6.90
N ASN A 35 -1.72 14.93 -6.35
CA ASN A 35 -1.70 13.56 -6.90
C ASN A 35 -0.28 12.98 -7.14
N ILE A 36 0.66 13.29 -6.25
CA ILE A 36 2.06 12.88 -6.36
C ILE A 36 2.52 12.02 -5.17
N MET A 37 1.59 11.42 -4.42
CA MET A 37 1.87 10.75 -3.16
C MET A 37 2.42 11.72 -2.09
N ALA A 38 1.94 12.93 -2.11
CA ALA A 38 2.29 13.92 -1.11
C ALA A 38 1.59 13.64 0.22
N THR A 39 2.16 14.17 1.30
CA THR A 39 1.56 14.13 2.63
C THR A 39 1.11 15.52 3.01
N TYR A 40 -0.14 15.60 3.43
CA TYR A 40 -0.76 16.79 3.98
C TYR A 40 -1.18 16.53 5.42
N LYS A 41 -1.40 17.58 6.17
CA LYS A 41 -1.91 17.51 7.53
C LYS A 41 -2.99 18.56 7.73
N LEU A 42 -4.14 18.14 8.20
CA LEU A 42 -5.21 19.01 8.66
C LEU A 42 -5.14 19.09 10.18
N ASP A 43 -4.74 20.23 10.71
CA ASP A 43 -4.58 20.43 12.13
C ASP A 43 -5.93 20.64 12.85
N LYS A 44 -5.90 20.67 14.19
CA LYS A 44 -7.10 20.86 15.04
C LYS A 44 -7.84 22.19 14.81
N LYS A 45 -7.18 23.17 14.20
CA LYS A 45 -7.80 24.47 13.89
C LYS A 45 -8.39 24.51 12.49
N GLY A 46 -8.24 23.42 11.71
CA GLY A 46 -8.68 23.34 10.33
C GLY A 46 -7.70 23.92 9.32
N GLN A 47 -6.45 24.24 9.72
CA GLN A 47 -5.41 24.66 8.79
C GLN A 47 -4.85 23.45 8.08
N LEU A 48 -4.77 23.53 6.75
CA LEU A 48 -4.12 22.54 5.91
C LEU A 48 -2.63 22.87 5.74
N TRP A 49 -1.80 21.88 6.01
CA TRP A 49 -0.34 21.94 5.89
C TRP A 49 0.14 20.96 4.83
N TYR A 50 1.20 21.34 4.14
CA TYR A 50 1.91 20.49 3.17
C TYR A 50 3.27 20.06 3.72
N GLU A 51 3.62 18.78 3.62
CA GLU A 51 4.92 18.26 4.00
C GLU A 51 5.94 18.48 2.88
N LYS A 52 6.88 19.40 3.07
CA LYS A 52 8.08 19.54 2.23
C LYS A 52 9.14 18.57 2.72
N ALA A 53 9.22 17.41 2.10
CA ALA A 53 10.17 16.37 2.44
C ALA A 53 11.39 16.43 1.51
N GLU A 54 12.58 16.51 2.09
CA GLU A 54 13.83 16.28 1.38
C GLU A 54 14.14 14.79 1.40
N ARG A 55 14.25 14.19 0.22
CA ARG A 55 14.44 12.75 0.07
C ARG A 55 15.74 12.47 -0.68
N VAL A 56 16.46 11.46 -0.23
CA VAL A 56 17.64 10.93 -0.91
C VAL A 56 17.36 9.52 -1.37
N TYR A 57 17.79 9.23 -2.58
CA TYR A 57 17.71 7.86 -3.09
C TYR A 57 18.89 7.06 -2.54
N ILE A 58 18.61 5.95 -1.89
CA ILE A 58 19.58 4.98 -1.38
C ILE A 58 19.58 3.80 -2.33
N ASP A 59 20.75 3.50 -2.89
CA ASP A 59 20.91 2.35 -3.77
C ASP A 59 20.71 1.04 -2.99
N GLY A 60 20.08 0.07 -3.63
CA GLY A 60 19.88 -1.23 -3.06
C GLY A 60 21.16 -2.06 -3.00
N ASP A 61 21.30 -2.89 -1.99
CA ASP A 61 22.42 -3.85 -1.88
C ASP A 61 22.20 -5.03 -2.83
N GLN A 62 22.95 -5.09 -3.94
CA GLN A 62 22.87 -6.14 -4.93
C GLN A 62 23.23 -7.53 -4.35
N ASN A 63 23.93 -7.58 -3.21
CA ASN A 63 24.31 -8.80 -2.53
C ASN A 63 23.33 -9.21 -1.42
N ALA A 64 22.30 -8.42 -1.17
CA ALA A 64 21.31 -8.70 -0.14
C ALA A 64 20.62 -10.05 -0.36
N LYS A 65 20.33 -10.73 0.74
CA LYS A 65 19.60 -12.03 0.72
C LYS A 65 18.13 -11.84 0.32
N SER A 66 17.52 -10.74 0.74
CA SER A 66 16.16 -10.40 0.39
C SER A 66 16.10 -9.75 -1.00
N PRO A 67 15.20 -10.18 -1.91
CA PRO A 67 15.02 -9.51 -3.19
C PRO A 67 14.62 -8.03 -3.04
N TRP A 68 13.91 -7.67 -1.99
CA TRP A 68 13.45 -6.32 -1.73
C TRP A 68 14.59 -5.37 -1.37
N ASP A 69 15.59 -5.85 -0.64
CA ASP A 69 16.76 -5.06 -0.24
C ASP A 69 17.71 -4.76 -1.41
N ARG A 70 17.50 -5.44 -2.57
CA ARG A 70 18.25 -5.18 -3.81
C ARG A 70 17.72 -4.00 -4.60
N PHE A 71 16.50 -3.58 -4.32
CA PHE A 71 15.94 -2.36 -4.90
C PHE A 71 16.32 -1.18 -4.04
N GLY A 72 16.73 -0.09 -4.69
CA GLY A 72 16.90 1.17 -3.98
C GLY A 72 15.56 1.73 -3.51
N HIS A 73 15.62 2.59 -2.53
CA HIS A 73 14.45 3.25 -1.97
C HIS A 73 14.74 4.72 -1.67
N TRP A 74 13.67 5.49 -1.60
CA TRP A 74 13.76 6.88 -1.18
C TRP A 74 13.66 6.97 0.35
N GLU A 75 14.63 7.60 0.97
CA GLU A 75 14.62 7.89 2.40
C GLU A 75 14.43 9.39 2.63
N THR A 76 13.53 9.74 3.55
CA THR A 76 13.31 11.13 3.95
C THR A 76 14.37 11.52 4.97
N ILE A 77 15.22 12.51 4.62
CA ILE A 77 16.26 13.03 5.50
C ILE A 77 15.69 14.08 6.44
N SER A 78 14.86 14.96 5.90
CA SER A 78 14.23 16.05 6.66
C SER A 78 12.84 16.31 6.11
N SER A 79 11.94 16.76 6.97
CA SER A 79 10.65 17.28 6.53
C SER A 79 10.28 18.53 7.33
N VAL A 80 9.62 19.46 6.64
CA VAL A 80 9.11 20.70 7.22
C VAL A 80 7.68 20.90 6.77
N TRP A 81 6.80 21.21 7.70
CA TRP A 81 5.42 21.56 7.41
C TRP A 81 5.31 23.02 6.98
N SER A 82 4.65 23.25 5.86
CA SER A 82 4.34 24.59 5.34
C SER A 82 2.83 24.77 5.25
N GLU A 83 2.33 25.91 5.66
CA GLU A 83 0.94 26.29 5.43
C GLU A 83 0.61 26.31 3.94
N THR A 84 -0.59 25.85 3.60
CA THR A 84 -1.11 25.98 2.24
C THR A 84 -2.06 27.16 2.16
N ASN A 85 -2.18 27.76 0.97
CA ASN A 85 -3.14 28.81 0.67
C ASN A 85 -4.15 28.33 -0.37
N ILE A 86 -4.48 27.04 -0.34
CA ILE A 86 -5.42 26.43 -1.29
C ILE A 86 -6.82 26.92 -0.99
N THR A 87 -7.55 27.31 -2.04
CA THR A 87 -8.99 27.58 -2.00
C THR A 87 -9.63 26.61 -2.98
N ASP A 88 -10.19 25.53 -2.45
CA ASP A 88 -10.79 24.47 -3.25
C ASP A 88 -11.74 23.61 -2.41
N THR A 89 -12.44 22.71 -3.09
CA THR A 89 -13.25 21.66 -2.47
C THR A 89 -12.58 20.32 -2.70
N ILE A 90 -12.15 19.67 -1.62
CA ILE A 90 -11.47 18.39 -1.68
C ILE A 90 -12.33 17.26 -1.08
N LEU A 91 -12.25 16.06 -1.66
CA LEU A 91 -12.84 14.85 -1.13
C LEU A 91 -11.82 14.06 -0.35
N LEU A 92 -12.12 13.77 0.90
CA LEU A 92 -11.35 12.86 1.74
C LEU A 92 -12.09 11.54 1.84
N TYR A 93 -11.43 10.44 1.50
CA TYR A 93 -12.04 9.12 1.61
C TYR A 93 -11.13 8.15 2.37
N ASP A 94 -11.75 7.23 3.12
CA ASP A 94 -11.04 6.14 3.80
C ASP A 94 -11.90 4.90 3.88
N TYR A 95 -11.22 3.76 3.93
CA TYR A 95 -11.82 2.45 4.16
C TYR A 95 -11.26 1.86 5.46
N VAL A 96 -12.04 1.97 6.52
CA VAL A 96 -11.63 1.54 7.85
C VAL A 96 -11.96 0.07 8.07
N GLN A 97 -10.93 -0.74 8.23
CA GLN A 97 -11.06 -2.16 8.55
C GLN A 97 -11.14 -2.34 10.06
N SER A 98 -12.31 -2.76 10.55
CA SER A 98 -12.48 -3.05 11.97
C SER A 98 -11.68 -4.29 12.37
N LYS A 99 -10.87 -4.16 13.42
CA LYS A 99 -10.12 -5.28 14.00
C LYS A 99 -11.03 -6.18 14.85
N GLU A 100 -11.89 -5.61 15.64
CA GLU A 100 -12.72 -6.31 16.63
C GLU A 100 -14.20 -6.37 16.27
N GLY A 101 -14.71 -5.32 15.60
CA GLY A 101 -16.11 -5.25 15.16
C GLY A 101 -16.44 -6.17 13.97
N ASN A 102 -17.72 -6.35 13.68
CA ASN A 102 -18.20 -7.17 12.57
C ASN A 102 -18.43 -6.37 11.28
N LEU A 103 -18.14 -5.07 11.31
CA LEU A 103 -18.37 -4.17 10.20
C LEU A 103 -17.07 -3.46 9.82
N ASP A 104 -16.84 -3.33 8.53
CA ASP A 104 -15.89 -2.39 7.96
C ASP A 104 -16.66 -1.15 7.49
N TYR A 105 -15.99 -0.02 7.33
CA TYR A 105 -16.61 1.25 7.01
C TYR A 105 -15.94 1.88 5.79
N SER A 106 -16.73 2.37 4.84
CA SER A 106 -16.29 3.32 3.83
C SER A 106 -16.83 4.69 4.21
N ILE A 107 -15.99 5.68 4.18
CA ILE A 107 -16.39 7.05 4.57
C ILE A 107 -15.80 8.05 3.59
N GLU A 108 -16.61 9.05 3.23
CA GLU A 108 -16.19 10.15 2.39
C GLU A 108 -16.68 11.47 2.96
N TYR A 109 -15.76 12.43 3.05
CA TYR A 109 -16.03 13.81 3.44
C TYR A 109 -15.70 14.76 2.30
N GLN A 110 -16.55 15.75 2.12
CA GLN A 110 -16.27 16.92 1.30
C GLN A 110 -15.85 18.08 2.21
N LEU A 111 -14.63 18.58 2.01
CA LEU A 111 -14.09 19.73 2.72
C LEU A 111 -14.03 20.92 1.78
N VAL A 112 -14.62 22.03 2.20
CA VAL A 112 -14.45 23.33 1.53
C VAL A 112 -13.33 24.08 2.26
N ILE A 113 -12.25 24.34 1.56
CA ILE A 113 -11.07 25.03 2.08
C ILE A 113 -10.99 26.42 1.45
N ILE A 114 -10.75 27.43 2.25
CA ILE A 114 -10.54 28.82 1.81
C ILE A 114 -9.25 29.31 2.44
N ASP A 115 -8.30 29.75 1.60
CA ASP A 115 -6.99 30.22 2.03
C ASP A 115 -6.28 29.22 2.97
N GLY A 116 -6.39 27.94 2.66
CA GLY A 116 -5.78 26.84 3.44
C GLY A 116 -6.53 26.46 4.71
N ILE A 117 -7.66 27.11 5.03
CA ILE A 117 -8.45 26.83 6.23
C ILE A 117 -9.76 26.19 5.86
N VAL A 118 -10.14 25.13 6.56
CA VAL A 118 -11.44 24.47 6.41
C VAL A 118 -12.55 25.43 6.83
N SER A 119 -13.42 25.76 5.90
CA SER A 119 -14.61 26.60 6.13
C SER A 119 -15.88 25.78 6.34
N ASN A 120 -15.96 24.61 5.72
CA ASN A 120 -17.10 23.70 5.86
C ASN A 120 -16.68 22.24 5.68
N VAL A 121 -17.37 21.33 6.37
CA VAL A 121 -17.20 19.88 6.24
C VAL A 121 -18.57 19.24 6.08
N ILE A 122 -18.69 18.42 5.05
CA ILE A 122 -19.92 17.68 4.75
C ILE A 122 -19.54 16.19 4.67
N LEU A 123 -20.25 15.35 5.44
CA LEU A 123 -20.18 13.90 5.24
C LEU A 123 -21.00 13.57 4.00
N THR A 124 -20.34 13.10 2.93
CA THR A 124 -20.98 12.78 1.65
C THR A 124 -21.42 11.34 1.58
N GLU A 125 -20.61 10.43 2.13
CA GLU A 125 -20.91 9.01 2.09
C GLU A 125 -20.48 8.32 3.38
N PHE A 126 -21.30 7.39 3.85
CA PHE A 126 -20.99 6.50 4.94
C PHE A 126 -21.66 5.13 4.70
N GLU A 127 -20.86 4.15 4.35
CA GLU A 127 -21.33 2.79 4.12
C GLU A 127 -20.71 1.81 5.11
N THR A 128 -21.49 0.77 5.43
CA THR A 128 -21.04 -0.30 6.31
C THR A 128 -21.06 -1.62 5.56
N PHE A 129 -20.00 -2.41 5.72
CA PHE A 129 -19.84 -3.71 5.08
C PHE A 129 -19.65 -4.79 6.12
N ASP A 130 -20.35 -5.93 5.94
CA ASP A 130 -20.06 -7.11 6.75
C ASP A 130 -18.65 -7.62 6.43
N ASN A 131 -17.85 -7.80 7.47
CA ASN A 131 -16.46 -8.22 7.33
C ASN A 131 -16.21 -9.71 7.65
N ALA A 132 -17.27 -10.49 7.84
CA ALA A 132 -17.16 -11.90 8.22
C ALA A 132 -16.29 -12.71 7.25
N GLU A 133 -16.55 -12.58 5.93
CA GLU A 133 -15.74 -13.28 4.91
C GLU A 133 -14.29 -12.83 4.89
N ARG A 134 -14.03 -11.53 5.06
CA ARG A 134 -12.67 -11.00 5.12
C ARG A 134 -11.92 -11.57 6.31
N LYS A 135 -12.53 -11.58 7.49
CA LYS A 135 -11.95 -12.13 8.71
C LYS A 135 -11.71 -13.63 8.60
N GLU A 136 -12.64 -14.36 8.02
CA GLU A 136 -12.46 -15.80 7.77
C GLU A 136 -11.28 -16.07 6.84
N ARG A 137 -11.16 -15.31 5.74
CA ARG A 137 -10.01 -15.43 4.82
C ARG A 137 -8.70 -15.10 5.52
N GLN A 138 -8.68 -14.05 6.33
CA GLN A 138 -7.48 -13.66 7.09
C GLN A 138 -7.11 -14.71 8.14
N LEU A 139 -8.10 -15.28 8.83
CA LEU A 139 -7.88 -16.38 9.78
C LEU A 139 -7.26 -17.60 9.09
N LYS A 140 -7.84 -18.04 7.96
CA LYS A 140 -7.31 -19.14 7.14
C LYS A 140 -5.89 -18.87 6.67
N PHE A 141 -5.62 -17.65 6.21
CA PHE A 141 -4.28 -17.22 5.79
C PHE A 141 -3.29 -17.31 6.96
N ASN A 142 -3.63 -16.74 8.11
CA ASN A 142 -2.78 -16.76 9.30
C ASN A 142 -2.51 -18.19 9.79
N GLN A 143 -3.53 -19.06 9.79
CA GLN A 143 -3.37 -20.48 10.12
C GLN A 143 -2.43 -21.21 9.14
N SER A 144 -2.56 -20.93 7.84
CA SER A 144 -1.67 -21.50 6.83
C SER A 144 -0.23 -21.02 6.98
N LEU A 145 -0.06 -19.75 7.31
CA LEU A 145 1.25 -19.15 7.58
C LEU A 145 1.93 -19.78 8.81
N GLN A 146 1.17 -19.93 9.90
CA GLN A 146 1.66 -20.59 11.12
C GLN A 146 2.05 -22.04 10.87
N LYS A 147 1.23 -22.81 10.14
CA LYS A 147 1.56 -24.19 9.74
C LYS A 147 2.86 -24.24 8.93
N ARG A 148 3.04 -23.29 8.00
CA ARG A 148 4.26 -23.21 7.19
C ARG A 148 5.48 -22.90 8.05
N ILE A 149 5.40 -21.91 8.94
CA ILE A 149 6.50 -21.53 9.85
C ILE A 149 6.88 -22.74 10.72
N THR A 150 5.89 -23.41 11.32
CA THR A 150 6.13 -24.60 12.13
C THR A 150 6.81 -25.71 11.33
N LEU A 151 6.35 -25.96 10.10
CA LEU A 151 6.92 -26.96 9.21
C LEU A 151 8.38 -26.62 8.83
N GLU A 152 8.67 -25.34 8.53
CA GLU A 152 10.02 -24.88 8.19
C GLU A 152 11.01 -25.00 9.36
N GLN A 153 10.53 -25.05 10.58
CA GLN A 153 11.34 -25.26 11.79
C GLN A 153 11.71 -26.74 12.00
N THR A 154 10.98 -27.67 11.39
CA THR A 154 11.24 -29.10 11.58
C THR A 154 12.56 -29.56 10.98
N LEU A 155 13.20 -30.54 11.61
CA LEU A 155 14.43 -31.15 11.10
C LEU A 155 14.20 -31.81 9.73
N GLN A 156 13.04 -32.44 9.53
CA GLN A 156 12.65 -33.05 8.26
C GLN A 156 12.62 -32.02 7.13
N TYR A 157 12.02 -30.84 7.36
CA TYR A 157 12.01 -29.79 6.36
C TYR A 157 13.43 -29.33 6.01
N LYS A 158 14.26 -29.09 7.02
CA LYS A 158 15.64 -28.60 6.82
C LYS A 158 16.52 -29.60 6.10
N LEU A 159 16.38 -30.89 6.40
CA LEU A 159 17.24 -31.95 5.87
C LEU A 159 16.78 -32.47 4.50
N PHE A 160 15.49 -32.53 4.23
CA PHE A 160 14.95 -33.16 3.02
C PHE A 160 14.20 -32.17 2.12
N ILE A 161 13.24 -31.42 2.64
CA ILE A 161 12.36 -30.60 1.81
C ILE A 161 13.09 -29.38 1.25
N LYS A 162 13.89 -28.69 2.08
CA LYS A 162 14.63 -27.50 1.65
C LYS A 162 15.66 -27.80 0.54
N PRO A 163 16.53 -28.81 0.65
CA PRO A 163 17.45 -29.14 -0.44
C PRO A 163 16.72 -29.66 -1.68
N TYR A 164 15.67 -30.48 -1.53
CA TYR A 164 14.84 -30.92 -2.65
C TYR A 164 14.23 -29.74 -3.42
N ASN A 165 13.61 -28.78 -2.73
CA ASN A 165 13.07 -27.58 -3.34
C ASN A 165 14.16 -26.72 -4.03
N SER A 166 15.36 -26.70 -3.50
CA SER A 166 16.49 -26.00 -4.13
C SER A 166 16.92 -26.66 -5.45
N ILE A 167 16.96 -27.99 -5.48
CA ILE A 167 17.26 -28.77 -6.69
C ILE A 167 16.17 -28.53 -7.75
N ILE A 168 14.91 -28.61 -7.38
CA ILE A 168 13.78 -28.36 -8.28
C ILE A 168 13.86 -26.94 -8.85
N LYS A 169 14.08 -25.91 -8.03
CA LYS A 169 14.25 -24.53 -8.50
C LYS A 169 15.43 -24.38 -9.45
N PHE A 170 16.53 -25.06 -9.19
CA PHE A 170 17.68 -25.07 -10.07
C PHE A 170 17.36 -25.69 -11.44
N ILE A 171 16.67 -26.82 -11.46
CA ILE A 171 16.23 -27.50 -12.70
C ILE A 171 15.31 -26.56 -13.50
N PHE A 172 14.25 -26.02 -12.89
CA PHE A 172 13.31 -25.12 -13.58
C PHE A 172 14.01 -23.89 -14.11
N ARG A 173 14.93 -23.28 -13.34
CA ARG A 173 15.69 -22.11 -13.82
C ARG A 173 16.55 -22.43 -15.04
N ASN A 174 17.16 -23.62 -15.09
CA ASN A 174 17.97 -24.03 -16.24
C ASN A 174 17.08 -24.40 -17.44
N LEU A 175 15.96 -25.05 -17.23
CA LEU A 175 14.99 -25.33 -18.30
C LEU A 175 14.44 -24.02 -18.88
N TYR A 176 14.12 -23.03 -18.05
CA TYR A 176 13.68 -21.72 -18.52
C TYR A 176 14.76 -21.03 -19.37
N LYS A 177 16.03 -21.04 -18.92
CA LYS A 177 17.15 -20.50 -19.70
C LYS A 177 17.33 -21.21 -21.06
N LEU A 178 17.22 -22.55 -21.04
CA LEU A 178 17.28 -23.34 -22.28
C LEU A 178 16.13 -23.00 -23.22
N SER A 179 14.91 -22.93 -22.72
CA SER A 179 13.74 -22.53 -23.49
C SER A 179 13.91 -21.13 -24.13
N THR A 180 14.40 -20.16 -23.35
CA THR A 180 14.68 -18.80 -23.86
C THR A 180 15.77 -18.81 -24.92
N PHE A 181 16.83 -19.59 -24.71
CA PHE A 181 17.90 -19.76 -25.69
C PHE A 181 17.40 -20.37 -27.01
N LEU A 182 16.60 -21.44 -26.93
CA LEU A 182 16.02 -22.08 -28.10
C LEU A 182 15.08 -21.14 -28.85
N ASN A 183 14.21 -20.44 -28.13
CA ASN A 183 13.27 -19.49 -28.74
C ASN A 183 14.02 -18.36 -29.47
N ASN A 184 15.06 -17.80 -28.86
CA ASN A 184 15.87 -16.76 -29.49
C ASN A 184 16.62 -17.25 -30.74
N ASN A 185 17.03 -18.53 -30.76
CA ASN A 185 17.71 -19.11 -31.94
C ASN A 185 16.73 -19.48 -33.05
N VAL A 186 15.55 -19.98 -32.72
CA VAL A 186 14.48 -20.23 -33.71
C VAL A 186 14.14 -18.95 -34.46
N TRP A 187 13.95 -17.84 -33.77
CA TRP A 187 13.71 -16.52 -34.38
C TRP A 187 14.87 -16.05 -35.29
N ARG A 188 16.12 -16.40 -34.92
CA ARG A 188 17.28 -16.09 -35.77
C ARG A 188 17.34 -16.96 -37.03
N TRP A 189 16.92 -18.21 -36.95
CA TRP A 189 16.88 -19.13 -38.08
C TRP A 189 15.74 -18.81 -39.01
N GLU A 190 14.55 -18.51 -38.48
CA GLU A 190 13.43 -18.04 -39.30
C GLU A 190 13.81 -16.84 -40.17
N ARG A 191 14.47 -15.84 -39.59
CA ARG A 191 14.93 -14.66 -40.33
C ARG A 191 15.97 -14.99 -41.42
N LYS A 192 16.74 -16.05 -41.28
CA LYS A 192 17.72 -16.48 -42.28
C LYS A 192 17.12 -17.33 -43.41
N LEU A 193 15.97 -17.96 -43.14
CA LEU A 193 15.29 -18.82 -44.11
C LEU A 193 14.20 -18.06 -44.90
N THR A 194 13.87 -16.83 -44.51
CA THR A 194 12.86 -15.98 -45.13
C THR A 194 13.47 -14.93 -46.09
N ILE A 195 14.76 -15.04 -46.43
CA ILE A 195 15.45 -14.34 -47.50
C ILE A 195 15.61 -15.34 -48.64
#